data_a8838893a063a44a471abba023780a9a
#
_entry.id   a8838893a063a44a471abba023780a9a
#
_cell.length_a   1.000
_cell.length_b   1.000
_cell.length_c   1.000
_cell.angle_alpha   90.00
_cell.angle_beta   90.00
_cell.angle_gamma   90.00
#
_symmetry.space_group_name_H-M   'P 1'
#
loop_
_entity.id
_entity.type
_entity.pdbx_description
1 polymer ?
#
loop_
_entity_poly.entity_id
_entity_poly.type
_entity_poly.pdbx_seq_one_letter_code
_entity_poly.pdbx_strand_id
1 'polypeptide(L)'
;MGLFDRRKNGRNQDLSEYSGMRLEVMDEDGHLLFVARTSVTWDGMLELTPITSPNIDDPDGVSVTMRGYEEAIRKAVHMEGELERHSSTWRVSDIHVTGKDNDRAFFRQETSADGDVLPMKQTGITSNQCRVVNISAGGVCILTDKDFRVGEKLLLRANRMGDLQLPPLICVVRRVARRRNSFEYGCEFVDLKPAVEDAIVKAIMEMQRKRVRRE
;
A
#
# COMPACT_ATOMS: atom_id res chain seq x y z
N MET A 1 -31.32 -12.77 -22.44
CA MET A 1 -30.71 -14.06 -22.76
C MET A 1 -29.44 -13.75 -23.55
N GLY A 2 -28.34 -13.53 -22.85
CA GLY A 2 -27.03 -13.15 -23.40
C GLY A 2 -25.98 -13.95 -22.64
N LEU A 3 -25.58 -15.08 -23.25
CA LEU A 3 -24.47 -15.90 -22.75
C LEU A 3 -23.19 -15.09 -22.88
N PHE A 4 -22.59 -14.73 -21.75
CA PHE A 4 -21.19 -14.34 -21.71
C PHE A 4 -20.35 -15.61 -21.91
N ASP A 5 -19.86 -15.75 -23.14
CA ASP A 5 -18.91 -16.79 -23.54
C ASP A 5 -17.56 -16.49 -22.86
N ARG A 6 -17.34 -17.06 -21.66
CA ARG A 6 -16.05 -17.04 -20.97
C ARG A 6 -15.11 -17.93 -21.79
N ARG A 7 -14.44 -17.35 -22.76
CA ARG A 7 -13.36 -18.03 -23.47
C ARG A 7 -12.26 -18.37 -22.46
N LYS A 8 -12.18 -19.65 -22.12
CA LYS A 8 -11.03 -20.29 -21.48
C LYS A 8 -9.81 -20.13 -22.39
N ASN A 9 -9.12 -19.03 -22.32
CA ASN A 9 -7.77 -18.90 -22.84
C ASN A 9 -6.80 -19.33 -21.73
N GLY A 10 -6.75 -20.62 -21.43
CA GLY A 10 -5.72 -21.24 -20.62
C GLY A 10 -4.38 -21.27 -21.35
N ARG A 11 -3.77 -20.13 -21.57
CA ARG A 11 -2.32 -20.06 -21.73
C ARG A 11 -1.75 -20.02 -20.31
N ASN A 12 -0.94 -21.04 -19.97
CA ASN A 12 -0.08 -20.99 -18.78
C ASN A 12 0.72 -19.70 -18.86
N GLN A 13 0.23 -18.66 -18.18
CA GLN A 13 0.96 -17.41 -18.04
C GLN A 13 2.16 -17.72 -17.16
N ASP A 14 3.36 -17.42 -17.61
CA ASP A 14 4.54 -17.58 -16.79
C ASP A 14 4.50 -16.53 -15.67
N LEU A 15 4.20 -16.98 -14.46
CA LEU A 15 4.12 -16.14 -13.26
C LEU A 15 5.45 -16.09 -12.49
N SER A 16 6.50 -16.75 -12.99
CA SER A 16 7.80 -16.84 -12.31
C SER A 16 8.44 -15.47 -12.05
N GLU A 17 8.18 -14.50 -12.93
CA GLU A 17 8.68 -13.12 -12.79
C GLU A 17 8.13 -12.42 -11.53
N TYR A 18 6.99 -12.89 -10.97
CA TYR A 18 6.34 -12.30 -9.79
C TYR A 18 6.74 -12.98 -8.48
N SER A 19 7.63 -13.96 -8.52
CA SER A 19 8.13 -14.64 -7.32
C SER A 19 8.90 -13.67 -6.41
N GLY A 20 8.56 -13.67 -5.11
CA GLY A 20 9.14 -12.77 -4.13
C GLY A 20 8.59 -11.34 -4.16
N MET A 21 7.69 -11.03 -5.09
CA MET A 21 7.09 -9.70 -5.20
C MET A 21 6.23 -9.41 -3.97
N ARG A 22 6.24 -8.16 -3.53
CA ARG A 22 5.31 -7.66 -2.53
C ARG A 22 4.03 -7.21 -3.22
N LEU A 23 2.91 -7.77 -2.78
CA LEU A 23 1.57 -7.44 -3.30
C LEU A 23 0.69 -6.84 -2.22
N GLU A 24 -0.08 -5.82 -2.58
CA GLU A 24 -1.28 -5.39 -1.88
C GLU A 24 -2.46 -6.19 -2.44
N VAL A 25 -3.20 -6.86 -1.57
CA VAL A 25 -4.39 -7.64 -1.92
C VAL A 25 -5.62 -6.85 -1.51
N MET A 26 -6.53 -6.61 -2.44
CA MET A 26 -7.72 -5.78 -2.27
C MET A 26 -8.96 -6.57 -2.70
N ASP A 27 -10.11 -6.24 -2.11
CA ASP A 27 -11.40 -6.72 -2.55
C ASP A 27 -11.86 -6.03 -3.86
N GLU A 28 -13.04 -6.42 -4.36
CA GLU A 28 -13.65 -5.85 -5.57
C GLU A 28 -13.97 -4.35 -5.44
N ASP A 29 -14.19 -3.87 -4.22
CA ASP A 29 -14.45 -2.46 -3.92
C ASP A 29 -13.14 -1.63 -3.77
N GLY A 30 -11.98 -2.27 -3.88
CA GLY A 30 -10.67 -1.66 -3.75
C GLY A 30 -10.24 -1.41 -2.30
N HIS A 31 -10.85 -2.10 -1.32
CA HIS A 31 -10.40 -2.05 0.06
C HIS A 31 -9.23 -3.01 0.27
N LEU A 32 -8.21 -2.51 0.94
CA LEU A 32 -7.01 -3.30 1.26
C LEU A 32 -7.35 -4.40 2.27
N LEU A 33 -7.13 -5.65 1.90
CA LEU A 33 -7.34 -6.82 2.75
C LEU A 33 -6.08 -7.16 3.54
N PHE A 34 -4.94 -7.22 2.88
CA PHE A 34 -3.61 -7.43 3.48
C PHE A 34 -2.51 -7.15 2.47
N VAL A 35 -1.29 -7.14 2.98
CA VAL A 35 -0.08 -7.13 2.16
C VAL A 35 0.62 -8.48 2.32
N ALA A 36 1.10 -9.03 1.22
CA ALA A 36 1.76 -10.33 1.19
C ALA A 36 3.03 -10.31 0.32
N ARG A 37 3.83 -11.34 0.49
CA ARG A 37 4.92 -11.70 -0.42
C ARG A 37 4.51 -12.93 -1.22
N THR A 38 4.80 -12.91 -2.51
CA THR A 38 4.44 -14.00 -3.41
C THR A 38 5.50 -15.09 -3.48
N SER A 39 5.05 -16.33 -3.72
CA SER A 39 5.82 -17.40 -4.33
C SER A 39 4.99 -18.03 -5.45
N VAL A 40 5.63 -18.60 -6.48
CA VAL A 40 4.92 -19.27 -7.57
C VAL A 40 4.77 -20.74 -7.23
N THR A 41 3.59 -21.28 -7.44
CA THR A 41 3.32 -22.72 -7.32
C THR A 41 3.39 -23.43 -8.66
N TRP A 42 3.44 -24.76 -8.65
CA TRP A 42 3.58 -25.62 -9.84
C TRP A 42 2.40 -25.57 -10.80
N ASP A 43 1.24 -25.19 -10.33
CA ASP A 43 -0.06 -25.19 -11.01
C ASP A 43 -0.44 -23.78 -11.52
N GLY A 44 0.51 -22.86 -11.56
CA GLY A 44 0.27 -21.49 -12.02
C GLY A 44 -0.51 -20.61 -11.05
N MET A 45 -0.69 -21.07 -9.81
CA MET A 45 -1.26 -20.28 -8.73
C MET A 45 -0.17 -19.48 -8.03
N LEU A 46 -0.53 -18.34 -7.47
CA LEU A 46 0.34 -17.59 -6.56
C LEU A 46 0.04 -18.00 -5.11
N GLU A 47 1.06 -18.47 -4.42
CA GLU A 47 1.01 -18.61 -2.98
C GLU A 47 1.44 -17.29 -2.32
N LEU A 48 0.67 -16.85 -1.36
CA LEU A 48 0.84 -15.59 -0.66
C LEU A 48 1.19 -15.83 0.80
N THR A 49 2.33 -15.34 1.23
CA THR A 49 2.71 -15.27 2.64
C THR A 49 2.38 -13.88 3.17
N PRO A 50 1.40 -13.73 4.08
CA PRO A 50 1.03 -12.44 4.62
C PRO A 50 2.21 -11.75 5.34
N ILE A 51 2.43 -10.49 5.01
CA ILE A 51 3.34 -9.58 5.74
C ILE A 51 2.54 -8.86 6.83
N THR A 52 1.27 -8.55 6.56
CA THR A 52 0.36 -7.91 7.50
C THR A 52 -0.80 -8.84 7.82
N SER A 53 -1.43 -8.64 8.98
CA SER A 53 -2.57 -9.47 9.39
C SER A 53 -3.71 -9.36 8.38
N PRO A 54 -4.17 -10.47 7.76
CA PRO A 54 -5.28 -10.46 6.84
C PRO A 54 -6.58 -10.02 7.53
N ASN A 55 -7.35 -9.21 6.81
CA ASN A 55 -8.63 -8.68 7.24
C ASN A 55 -9.73 -9.21 6.30
N ILE A 56 -10.07 -10.46 6.46
CA ILE A 56 -11.05 -11.17 5.67
C ILE A 56 -11.71 -12.24 6.54
N ASP A 57 -13.03 -12.26 6.57
CA ASP A 57 -13.79 -13.16 7.43
C ASP A 57 -14.00 -14.55 6.78
N ASP A 58 -14.36 -14.59 5.49
CA ASP A 58 -14.51 -15.81 4.71
C ASP A 58 -13.69 -15.70 3.42
N PRO A 59 -12.54 -16.38 3.35
CA PRO A 59 -11.59 -16.20 2.27
C PRO A 59 -11.81 -17.11 1.05
N ASP A 60 -12.72 -18.06 1.10
CA ASP A 60 -12.79 -19.09 0.06
C ASP A 60 -13.60 -18.60 -1.15
N GLY A 61 -12.92 -18.53 -2.32
CA GLY A 61 -13.53 -18.12 -3.58
C GLY A 61 -13.83 -16.61 -3.66
N VAL A 62 -13.05 -15.78 -2.97
CA VAL A 62 -13.20 -14.32 -3.02
C VAL A 62 -12.44 -13.76 -4.19
N SER A 63 -13.12 -13.04 -5.09
CA SER A 63 -12.47 -12.28 -6.14
C SER A 63 -11.61 -11.16 -5.54
N VAL A 64 -10.35 -11.10 -5.94
CA VAL A 64 -9.41 -10.09 -5.46
C VAL A 64 -8.70 -9.40 -6.61
N THR A 65 -8.36 -8.15 -6.37
CA THR A 65 -7.40 -7.41 -7.17
C THR A 65 -6.08 -7.32 -6.40
N MET A 66 -4.98 -7.48 -7.11
CA MET A 66 -3.65 -7.43 -6.52
C MET A 66 -2.81 -6.39 -7.21
N ARG A 67 -2.03 -5.66 -6.42
CA ARG A 67 -1.10 -4.66 -6.92
C ARG A 67 0.28 -4.92 -6.38
N GLY A 68 1.24 -5.08 -7.28
CA GLY A 68 2.65 -5.17 -6.98
C GLY A 68 3.47 -4.10 -7.70
N TYR A 69 4.77 -4.12 -7.46
CA TYR A 69 5.70 -3.25 -8.15
C TYR A 69 6.92 -4.05 -8.61
N GLU A 70 7.14 -4.01 -9.90
CA GLU A 70 8.29 -4.66 -10.52
C GLU A 70 9.44 -3.66 -10.63
N GLU A 71 10.45 -3.82 -9.80
CA GLU A 71 11.58 -2.89 -9.69
C GLU A 71 12.42 -2.85 -10.98
N ALA A 72 12.55 -3.97 -11.67
CA ALA A 72 13.35 -4.08 -12.88
C ALA A 72 12.87 -3.15 -14.00
N ILE A 73 11.55 -3.04 -14.18
CA ILE A 73 10.92 -2.16 -15.18
C ILE A 73 10.31 -0.90 -14.59
N ARG A 74 10.35 -0.75 -13.26
CA ARG A 74 9.79 0.37 -12.50
C ARG A 74 8.31 0.62 -12.78
N LYS A 75 7.53 -0.44 -12.87
CA LYS A 75 6.08 -0.38 -13.14
C LYS A 75 5.29 -1.11 -12.06
N ALA A 76 4.10 -0.60 -11.80
CA ALA A 76 3.11 -1.33 -11.02
C ALA A 76 2.51 -2.44 -11.89
N VAL A 77 2.34 -3.61 -11.29
CA VAL A 77 1.67 -4.76 -11.89
C VAL A 77 0.31 -4.90 -11.24
N HIS A 78 -0.71 -5.03 -12.07
CA HIS A 78 -2.09 -5.25 -11.63
C HIS A 78 -2.51 -6.66 -12.05
N MET A 79 -3.06 -7.40 -11.10
CA MET A 79 -3.55 -8.76 -11.30
C MET A 79 -4.93 -8.90 -10.68
N GLU A 80 -5.71 -9.80 -11.21
CA GLU A 80 -6.99 -10.27 -10.66
C GLU A 80 -6.94 -11.77 -10.48
N GLY A 81 -7.71 -12.32 -9.56
CA GLY A 81 -7.81 -13.76 -9.32
C GLY A 81 -8.75 -14.09 -8.20
N GLU A 82 -8.88 -15.38 -7.91
CA GLU A 82 -9.71 -15.91 -6.82
C GLU A 82 -8.82 -16.31 -5.64
N LEU A 83 -9.10 -15.73 -4.48
CA LEU A 83 -8.35 -15.94 -3.23
C LEU A 83 -8.97 -17.09 -2.44
N GLU A 84 -8.12 -17.99 -1.97
CA GLU A 84 -8.49 -19.09 -1.10
C GLU A 84 -7.50 -19.21 0.06
N ARG A 85 -7.99 -19.66 1.20
CA ARG A 85 -7.13 -19.99 2.34
C ARG A 85 -6.71 -21.46 2.29
N HIS A 86 -5.41 -21.70 2.33
CA HIS A 86 -4.87 -23.05 2.37
C HIS A 86 -3.96 -23.24 3.59
N SER A 87 -4.53 -23.80 4.66
CA SER A 87 -3.84 -23.96 5.96
C SER A 87 -3.31 -22.63 6.51
N SER A 88 -2.00 -22.45 6.52
CA SER A 88 -1.32 -21.23 7.01
C SER A 88 -0.96 -20.25 5.91
N THR A 89 -1.15 -20.61 4.64
CA THR A 89 -0.87 -19.78 3.47
C THR A 89 -2.15 -19.38 2.76
N TRP A 90 -2.03 -18.44 1.86
CA TRP A 90 -3.11 -17.98 1.00
C TRP A 90 -2.74 -18.29 -0.44
N ARG A 91 -3.69 -18.69 -1.24
CA ARG A 91 -3.49 -18.98 -2.66
C ARG A 91 -4.40 -18.14 -3.51
N VAL A 92 -3.90 -17.73 -4.65
CA VAL A 92 -4.70 -17.08 -5.69
C VAL A 92 -4.63 -17.93 -6.94
N SER A 93 -5.80 -18.33 -7.43
CA SER A 93 -6.03 -19.04 -8.69
C SER A 93 -6.63 -18.11 -9.74
N ASP A 94 -6.79 -18.62 -10.96
CA ASP A 94 -7.37 -17.90 -12.11
C ASP A 94 -6.77 -16.50 -12.32
N ILE A 95 -5.46 -16.43 -12.26
CA ILE A 95 -4.73 -15.17 -12.28
C ILE A 95 -4.73 -14.56 -13.68
N HIS A 96 -5.15 -13.32 -13.76
CA HIS A 96 -5.08 -12.48 -14.94
C HIS A 96 -4.27 -11.23 -14.66
N VAL A 97 -3.15 -11.03 -15.39
CA VAL A 97 -2.42 -9.76 -15.35
C VAL A 97 -3.18 -8.76 -16.22
N THR A 98 -3.82 -7.78 -15.59
CA THR A 98 -4.70 -6.82 -16.24
C THR A 98 -3.97 -5.58 -16.74
N GLY A 99 -2.77 -5.31 -16.23
CA GLY A 99 -1.97 -4.19 -16.70
C GLY A 99 -0.61 -4.07 -16.01
N LYS A 100 0.30 -3.39 -16.70
CA LYS A 100 1.57 -2.90 -16.17
C LYS A 100 1.59 -1.39 -16.36
N ASP A 101 0.69 -0.70 -15.67
CA ASP A 101 0.47 0.74 -15.76
C ASP A 101 0.73 1.41 -14.44
N ASN A 102 1.16 2.67 -14.48
CA ASN A 102 1.24 3.51 -13.31
C ASN A 102 2.50 3.31 -12.44
N ASP A 103 3.22 4.40 -12.20
CA ASP A 103 4.46 4.42 -11.41
C ASP A 103 4.25 4.22 -9.90
N ARG A 104 3.05 3.83 -9.45
CA ARG A 104 2.70 3.75 -8.03
C ARG A 104 2.74 2.33 -7.52
N ALA A 105 3.70 2.05 -6.67
CA ALA A 105 3.85 0.75 -6.00
C ALA A 105 2.74 0.44 -4.97
N PHE A 106 2.06 1.45 -4.40
CA PHE A 106 1.15 1.27 -3.26
C PHE A 106 -0.13 2.08 -3.41
N PHE A 107 -1.23 1.50 -2.90
CA PHE A 107 -2.49 2.21 -2.69
C PHE A 107 -2.27 3.40 -1.75
N ARG A 108 -2.98 4.50 -1.99
CA ARG A 108 -2.92 5.71 -1.16
C ARG A 108 -4.27 6.01 -0.57
N GLN A 109 -4.33 5.98 0.75
CA GLN A 109 -5.49 6.40 1.51
C GLN A 109 -5.43 7.90 1.77
N GLU A 110 -6.41 8.63 1.29
CA GLU A 110 -6.58 10.04 1.64
C GLU A 110 -6.94 10.19 3.11
N THR A 111 -6.37 11.20 3.75
CA THR A 111 -6.58 11.51 5.15
C THR A 111 -6.43 13.01 5.39
N SER A 112 -6.74 13.48 6.58
CA SER A 112 -6.48 14.85 7.02
C SER A 112 -6.09 14.81 8.50
N ALA A 113 -4.95 14.17 8.76
CA ALA A 113 -4.43 14.05 10.12
C ALA A 113 -3.39 15.15 10.38
N ASP A 114 -3.49 15.82 11.50
CA ASP A 114 -2.47 16.75 11.94
C ASP A 114 -1.27 15.99 12.52
N GLY A 115 -0.10 16.59 12.46
CA GLY A 115 1.12 16.01 12.96
C GLY A 115 2.26 17.01 13.03
N ASP A 116 3.39 16.50 13.43
CA ASP A 116 4.65 17.25 13.51
C ASP A 116 5.72 16.58 12.68
N VAL A 117 6.56 17.38 12.07
CA VAL A 117 7.70 16.94 11.28
C VAL A 117 8.99 17.60 11.74
N LEU A 118 10.04 16.78 11.91
CA LEU A 118 11.35 17.24 12.34
C LEU A 118 12.42 16.79 11.34
N PRO A 119 13.27 17.70 10.84
CA PRO A 119 14.48 17.34 10.10
C PRO A 119 15.45 16.56 10.99
N MET A 120 15.96 15.41 10.54
CA MET A 120 16.84 14.57 11.37
C MET A 120 18.28 15.08 11.48
N LYS A 121 18.71 15.95 10.57
CA LYS A 121 20.09 16.45 10.53
C LYS A 121 20.38 17.68 11.39
N GLN A 122 19.36 18.27 11.99
CA GLN A 122 19.53 19.52 12.74
C GLN A 122 19.41 19.23 14.25
N THR A 123 20.38 19.67 15.04
CA THR A 123 20.35 19.64 16.51
C THR A 123 19.69 20.91 17.05
N GLY A 124 18.82 20.78 18.05
CA GLY A 124 18.17 21.93 18.70
C GLY A 124 16.87 22.39 18.06
N ILE A 125 16.11 21.51 17.41
CA ILE A 125 14.98 21.90 16.57
C ILE A 125 13.66 21.77 17.29
N THR A 126 12.84 22.78 17.06
CA THR A 126 11.38 22.78 17.25
C THR A 126 10.72 21.89 16.19
N SER A 127 9.78 21.08 16.60
CA SER A 127 8.88 20.39 15.68
C SER A 127 8.10 21.41 14.85
N ASN A 128 7.88 21.08 13.59
CA ASN A 128 7.11 21.92 12.68
C ASN A 128 5.76 21.25 12.43
N GLN A 129 4.69 22.00 12.55
CA GLN A 129 3.36 21.48 12.26
C GLN A 129 3.24 21.06 10.80
N CYS A 130 2.56 19.96 10.56
CA CYS A 130 2.21 19.48 9.24
C CYS A 130 0.82 18.86 9.23
N ARG A 131 0.26 18.72 8.04
CA ARG A 131 -0.95 17.93 7.80
C ARG A 131 -0.60 16.77 6.89
N VAL A 132 -0.95 15.57 7.29
CA VAL A 132 -0.88 14.39 6.44
C VAL A 132 -2.08 14.40 5.49
N VAL A 133 -1.80 14.41 4.19
CA VAL A 133 -2.82 14.47 3.12
C VAL A 133 -3.22 13.09 2.63
N ASN A 134 -2.25 12.22 2.50
CA ASN A 134 -2.47 10.81 2.21
C ASN A 134 -1.33 9.96 2.75
N ILE A 135 -1.62 8.68 2.94
CA ILE A 135 -0.66 7.68 3.41
C ILE A 135 -0.80 6.40 2.58
N SER A 136 0.29 5.69 2.41
CA SER A 136 0.37 4.35 1.82
C SER A 136 1.31 3.47 2.64
N ALA A 137 1.38 2.19 2.33
CA ALA A 137 2.34 1.31 2.99
C ALA A 137 3.82 1.71 2.74
N GLY A 138 4.11 2.41 1.64
CA GLY A 138 5.48 2.84 1.29
C GLY A 138 5.80 4.29 1.59
N GLY A 139 4.83 5.13 2.00
CA GLY A 139 5.12 6.55 2.19
C GLY A 139 3.92 7.41 2.53
N VAL A 140 4.17 8.70 2.62
CA VAL A 140 3.22 9.70 3.08
C VAL A 140 3.31 10.98 2.25
N CYS A 141 2.19 11.65 2.09
CA CYS A 141 2.14 13.02 1.59
C CYS A 141 1.81 13.98 2.74
N ILE A 142 2.66 14.97 2.95
CA ILE A 142 2.48 15.99 4.00
C ILE A 142 2.42 17.39 3.40
N LEU A 143 1.68 18.26 4.08
CA LEU A 143 1.58 19.69 3.79
C LEU A 143 2.12 20.47 4.99
N THR A 144 3.04 21.40 4.79
CA THR A 144 3.61 22.28 5.82
C THR A 144 4.08 23.60 5.23
N ASP A 145 4.27 24.62 6.06
CA ASP A 145 4.83 25.91 5.67
C ASP A 145 6.37 25.91 5.63
N LYS A 146 7.01 24.83 6.09
CA LYS A 146 8.47 24.72 6.14
C LYS A 146 9.06 24.21 4.84
N ASP A 147 10.21 24.76 4.51
CA ASP A 147 10.95 24.39 3.30
C ASP A 147 11.95 23.26 3.61
N PHE A 148 11.70 22.09 3.02
CA PHE A 148 12.57 20.92 3.08
C PHE A 148 13.12 20.60 1.69
N ARG A 149 14.29 19.99 1.63
CA ARG A 149 14.92 19.60 0.36
C ARG A 149 14.63 18.15 0.00
N VAL A 150 14.58 17.87 -1.31
CA VAL A 150 14.56 16.48 -1.79
C VAL A 150 15.80 15.75 -1.27
N GLY A 151 15.61 14.53 -0.76
CA GLY A 151 16.63 13.72 -0.11
C GLY A 151 16.76 13.97 1.40
N GLU A 152 16.10 14.97 1.96
CA GLU A 152 16.14 15.24 3.39
C GLU A 152 15.37 14.16 4.18
N LYS A 153 15.98 13.69 5.28
CA LYS A 153 15.35 12.75 6.21
C LYS A 153 14.56 13.51 7.27
N LEU A 154 13.28 13.12 7.42
CA LEU A 154 12.35 13.72 8.36
C LEU A 154 11.83 12.65 9.33
N LEU A 155 11.63 13.03 10.58
CA LEU A 155 10.88 12.26 11.56
C LEU A 155 9.46 12.81 11.61
N LEU A 156 8.49 12.02 11.16
CA LEU A 156 7.06 12.34 11.20
C LEU A 156 6.43 11.75 12.46
N ARG A 157 5.67 12.57 13.17
CA ARG A 157 4.80 12.18 14.27
C ARG A 157 3.38 12.60 13.91
N ALA A 158 2.62 11.69 13.35
CA ALA A 158 1.20 11.92 13.09
C ALA A 158 0.39 11.74 14.37
N ASN A 159 -0.60 12.57 14.61
CA ASN A 159 -1.44 12.47 15.80
C ASN A 159 -2.24 11.17 15.75
N ARG A 160 -3.38 11.15 15.10
CA ARG A 160 -4.18 9.94 14.91
C ARG A 160 -4.52 9.77 13.45
N MET A 161 -4.39 8.54 12.96
CA MET A 161 -4.88 8.14 11.66
C MET A 161 -5.99 7.13 11.85
N GLY A 162 -7.24 7.54 11.60
CA GLY A 162 -8.39 6.80 12.09
C GLY A 162 -8.42 6.81 13.61
N ASP A 163 -8.56 5.65 14.24
CA ASP A 163 -8.48 5.48 15.70
C ASP A 163 -7.08 5.05 16.17
N LEU A 164 -6.18 4.79 15.23
CA LEU A 164 -4.84 4.29 15.53
C LEU A 164 -3.82 5.42 15.71
N GLN A 165 -2.97 5.23 16.71
CA GLN A 165 -1.79 6.05 16.92
C GLN A 165 -0.60 5.34 16.27
N LEU A 166 -0.05 5.93 15.20
CA LEU A 166 1.16 5.41 14.60
C LEU A 166 2.40 5.81 15.43
N PRO A 167 3.41 4.94 15.51
CA PRO A 167 4.69 5.33 16.07
C PRO A 167 5.35 6.42 15.20
N PRO A 168 6.38 7.12 15.69
CA PRO A 168 7.16 8.04 14.89
C PRO A 168 7.76 7.33 13.66
N LEU A 169 7.60 7.93 12.48
CA LEU A 169 7.99 7.36 11.19
C LEU A 169 9.15 8.16 10.59
N ILE A 170 10.19 7.46 10.16
CA ILE A 170 11.29 8.08 9.42
C ILE A 170 10.94 8.04 7.93
N CYS A 171 11.02 9.20 7.28
CA CYS A 171 10.78 9.30 5.86
C CYS A 171 11.80 10.20 5.15
N VAL A 172 11.95 9.99 3.84
CA VAL A 172 12.82 10.78 2.96
C VAL A 172 11.96 11.54 1.97
N VAL A 173 12.20 12.84 1.84
CA VAL A 173 11.54 13.68 0.84
C VAL A 173 11.95 13.21 -0.56
N ARG A 174 10.98 12.78 -1.37
CA ARG A 174 11.18 12.35 -2.76
C ARG A 174 10.71 13.35 -3.80
N ARG A 175 9.70 14.14 -3.45
CA ARG A 175 9.19 15.21 -4.31
C ARG A 175 8.68 16.38 -3.48
N VAL A 176 8.68 17.54 -4.08
CA VAL A 176 8.10 18.78 -3.53
C VAL A 176 7.23 19.45 -4.58
N ALA A 177 6.06 19.91 -4.16
CA ALA A 177 5.21 20.79 -4.95
C ALA A 177 4.89 22.05 -4.14
N ARG A 178 5.15 23.22 -4.73
CA ARG A 178 4.88 24.50 -4.07
C ARG A 178 3.38 24.81 -4.19
N ARG A 179 2.77 25.16 -3.07
CA ARG A 179 1.42 25.72 -2.96
C ARG A 179 1.52 27.23 -2.63
N ARG A 180 0.41 27.95 -2.60
CA ARG A 180 0.44 29.41 -2.35
C ARG A 180 1.22 29.80 -1.09
N ASN A 181 0.93 29.18 0.05
CA ASN A 181 1.52 29.49 1.36
C ASN A 181 2.10 28.25 2.07
N SER A 182 2.36 27.18 1.33
CA SER A 182 2.82 25.92 1.90
C SER A 182 3.54 25.09 0.84
N PHE A 183 4.14 23.99 1.28
CA PHE A 183 4.76 23.00 0.43
C PHE A 183 4.10 21.66 0.66
N GLU A 184 3.87 20.94 -0.41
CA GLU A 184 3.40 19.56 -0.42
C GLU A 184 4.59 18.64 -0.70
N TYR A 185 4.86 17.72 0.23
CA TYR A 185 5.98 16.80 0.16
C TYR A 185 5.49 15.38 0.00
N GLY A 186 5.93 14.69 -1.06
CA GLY A 186 5.83 13.24 -1.17
C GLY A 186 7.06 12.62 -0.53
N CYS A 187 6.86 11.86 0.55
CA CYS A 187 7.90 11.25 1.34
C CYS A 187 7.79 9.73 1.29
N GLU A 188 8.92 9.05 1.18
CA GLU A 188 9.03 7.59 1.25
C GLU A 188 9.47 7.19 2.65
N PHE A 189 8.83 6.19 3.23
CA PHE A 189 9.25 5.62 4.51
C PHE A 189 10.57 4.87 4.33
N VAL A 190 11.44 4.98 5.33
CA VAL A 190 12.71 4.27 5.39
C VAL A 190 12.87 3.59 6.74
N ASP A 191 13.62 2.50 6.75
CA ASP A 191 13.93 1.74 7.97
C ASP A 191 12.68 1.27 8.75
N LEU A 192 11.57 0.96 8.03
CA LEU A 192 10.35 0.43 8.65
C LEU A 192 10.60 -0.97 9.23
N LYS A 193 10.25 -1.12 10.50
CA LYS A 193 10.15 -2.45 11.12
C LYS A 193 8.83 -3.11 10.70
N PRO A 194 8.78 -4.46 10.55
CA PRO A 194 7.56 -5.17 10.14
C PRO A 194 6.31 -4.81 10.96
N ALA A 195 6.46 -4.69 12.29
CA ALA A 195 5.35 -4.30 13.16
C ALA A 195 4.83 -2.87 12.89
N VAL A 196 5.70 -1.95 12.45
CA VAL A 196 5.30 -0.58 12.10
C VAL A 196 4.58 -0.56 10.76
N GLU A 197 5.06 -1.34 9.81
CA GLU A 197 4.41 -1.53 8.52
C GLU A 197 3.00 -2.12 8.70
N ASP A 198 2.85 -3.15 9.51
CA ASP A 198 1.56 -3.74 9.87
C ASP A 198 0.62 -2.69 10.51
N ALA A 199 1.13 -1.85 11.40
CA ALA A 199 0.35 -0.77 12.00
C ALA A 199 -0.12 0.27 10.97
N ILE A 200 0.71 0.63 9.99
CA ILE A 200 0.33 1.54 8.90
C ILE A 200 -0.80 0.93 8.06
N VAL A 201 -0.64 -0.33 7.66
CA VAL A 201 -1.65 -1.03 6.84
C VAL A 201 -2.97 -1.15 7.59
N LYS A 202 -2.94 -1.50 8.88
CA LYS A 202 -4.14 -1.52 9.75
C LYS A 202 -4.82 -0.16 9.83
N ALA A 203 -4.06 0.93 9.95
CA ALA A 203 -4.61 2.28 9.96
C ALA A 203 -5.29 2.62 8.62
N ILE A 204 -4.71 2.23 7.50
CA ILE A 204 -5.31 2.41 6.16
C ILE A 204 -6.64 1.65 6.06
N MET A 205 -6.66 0.37 6.42
CA MET A 205 -7.87 -0.46 6.42
C MET A 205 -8.98 0.15 7.29
N GLU A 206 -8.62 0.61 8.47
CA GLU A 206 -9.59 1.21 9.38
C GLU A 206 -10.19 2.52 8.83
N MET A 207 -9.38 3.36 8.20
CA MET A 207 -9.87 4.58 7.56
C MET A 207 -10.80 4.26 6.39
N GLN A 208 -10.54 3.23 5.61
CA GLN A 208 -11.42 2.76 4.53
C GLN A 208 -12.77 2.31 5.08
N ARG A 209 -12.80 1.45 6.11
CA ARG A 209 -14.04 0.98 6.73
C ARG A 209 -14.92 2.11 7.29
N LYS A 210 -14.31 3.16 7.84
CA LYS A 210 -15.06 4.32 8.35
C LYS A 210 -15.67 5.15 7.25
N ARG A 211 -15.06 5.18 6.08
CA ARG A 211 -15.60 5.89 4.91
C ARG A 211 -16.86 5.20 4.41
N VAL A 212 -16.80 3.88 4.21
CA VAL A 212 -17.96 3.07 3.77
C VAL A 212 -19.17 3.18 4.71
N ARG A 213 -18.95 3.29 6.03
CA ARG A 213 -20.06 3.43 7.00
C ARG A 213 -20.72 4.80 7.01
N ARG A 214 -20.15 5.78 6.32
CA ARG A 214 -20.67 7.18 6.27
C ARG A 214 -21.36 7.51 4.95
N GLU A 215 -21.19 6.67 3.94
CA GLU A 215 -21.92 6.70 2.66
C GLU A 215 -23.18 5.84 2.73
#